data_3facd91d69224f17b7515a9aaf8e45b2
#
_entry.id   3facd91d69224f17b7515a9aaf8e45b2
#
_cell.length_a   1.000
_cell.length_b   1.000
_cell.length_c   1.000
_cell.angle_alpha   90.00
_cell.angle_beta   90.00
_cell.angle_gamma   90.00
#
_symmetry.space_group_name_H-M   'P 1'
#
loop_
_entity.id
_entity.type
_entity.pdbx_description
1 polymer ?
#
loop_
_entity_poly.entity_id
_entity_poly.type
_entity_poly.pdbx_seq_one_letter_code
_entity_poly.pdbx_strand_id
1 'polypeptide(L)'
;MVIDWQSVSHGSAAIDLALFLFSSLETATRRTVEGDLLRRYHELLLASSVRGYDFSQLMEDCQLVLLWLLGAKVVWLGSIDMEHLSGREQALVEASLTEDSFAALLDHKVGTLLPL
;
A
#
# COMPACT_ATOMS: atom_id res chain seq x y z
N MET A 1 15.02 -3.12 -13.80
CA MET A 1 15.30 -1.67 -13.92
C MET A 1 14.49 -0.95 -12.84
N VAL A 2 15.11 -0.09 -12.06
CA VAL A 2 14.42 0.78 -11.09
C VAL A 2 14.19 2.14 -11.75
N ILE A 3 12.98 2.66 -11.63
CA ILE A 3 12.56 3.97 -12.15
C ILE A 3 12.06 4.84 -11.00
N ASP A 4 11.81 6.12 -11.29
CA ASP A 4 11.18 7.05 -10.34
C ASP A 4 12.04 7.37 -9.10
N TRP A 5 13.34 7.57 -9.33
CA TRP A 5 14.33 7.81 -8.28
C TRP A 5 14.11 9.07 -7.45
N GLN A 6 13.29 10.02 -7.91
CA GLN A 6 12.98 11.23 -7.14
C GLN A 6 12.23 10.93 -5.84
N SER A 7 11.59 9.78 -5.72
CA SER A 7 10.86 9.34 -4.53
C SER A 7 11.69 8.47 -3.58
N VAL A 8 12.99 8.25 -3.88
CA VAL A 8 13.85 7.44 -3.03
C VAL A 8 14.06 8.10 -1.67
N SER A 9 13.87 7.32 -0.60
CA SER A 9 14.03 7.79 0.78
C SER A 9 14.46 6.65 1.70
N HIS A 10 14.98 7.00 2.87
CA HIS A 10 15.15 6.03 3.95
C HIS A 10 13.79 5.76 4.60
N GLY A 11 13.45 4.49 4.75
CA GLY A 11 12.17 4.12 5.35
C GLY A 11 12.05 2.62 5.58
N SER A 12 10.89 2.18 6.05
CA SER A 12 10.58 0.78 6.21
C SER A 12 10.57 0.07 4.86
N ALA A 13 11.18 -1.11 4.80
CA ALA A 13 11.12 -2.00 3.64
C ALA A 13 9.68 -2.42 3.29
N ALA A 14 8.75 -2.30 4.22
CA ALA A 14 7.34 -2.57 4.00
C ALA A 14 6.67 -1.58 3.03
N ILE A 15 7.24 -0.39 2.79
CA ILE A 15 6.64 0.62 1.91
C ILE A 15 6.51 0.09 0.48
N ASP A 16 7.61 -0.36 -0.10
CA ASP A 16 7.60 -0.86 -1.49
C ASP A 16 6.76 -2.13 -1.62
N LEU A 17 6.84 -3.01 -0.63
CA LEU A 17 6.06 -4.25 -0.60
C LEU A 17 4.56 -3.96 -0.51
N ALA A 18 4.16 -3.05 0.38
CA ALA A 18 2.77 -2.67 0.56
C ALA A 18 2.22 -1.93 -0.69
N LEU A 19 3.01 -1.03 -1.27
CA LEU A 19 2.64 -0.38 -2.53
C LEU A 19 2.40 -1.39 -3.65
N PHE A 20 3.28 -2.37 -3.79
CA PHE A 20 3.10 -3.43 -4.77
C PHE A 20 1.84 -4.25 -4.50
N LEU A 21 1.68 -4.77 -3.30
CA LEU A 21 0.56 -5.66 -2.95
C LEU A 21 -0.79 -4.96 -3.00
N PHE A 22 -0.86 -3.73 -2.48
CA PHE A 22 -2.14 -3.07 -2.21
C PHE A 22 -2.55 -2.04 -3.27
N SER A 23 -1.63 -1.65 -4.15
CA SER A 23 -1.92 -0.68 -5.21
C SER A 23 -1.74 -1.23 -6.63
N SER A 24 -1.06 -2.36 -6.80
CA SER A 24 -0.73 -2.89 -8.13
C SER A 24 -1.41 -4.21 -8.46
N LEU A 25 -1.93 -4.92 -7.46
CA LEU A 25 -2.62 -6.19 -7.65
C LEU A 25 -4.14 -6.01 -7.58
N GLU A 26 -4.84 -6.69 -8.47
CA GLU A 26 -6.28 -6.88 -8.38
C GLU A 26 -6.63 -7.60 -7.07
N THR A 27 -7.72 -7.20 -6.41
CA THR A 27 -8.10 -7.68 -5.07
C THR A 27 -8.19 -9.21 -4.99
N ALA A 28 -8.79 -9.87 -5.97
CA ALA A 28 -8.91 -11.32 -5.96
C ALA A 28 -7.54 -12.02 -6.02
N THR A 29 -6.65 -11.54 -6.90
CA THR A 29 -5.28 -12.03 -7.01
C THR A 29 -4.51 -11.77 -5.73
N ARG A 30 -4.56 -10.54 -5.20
CA ARG A 30 -3.90 -10.16 -3.96
C ARG A 30 -4.28 -11.09 -2.80
N ARG A 31 -5.57 -11.28 -2.55
CA ARG A 31 -6.07 -12.16 -1.47
C ARG A 31 -5.55 -13.59 -1.57
N THR A 32 -5.28 -14.07 -2.77
CA THR A 32 -4.74 -15.41 -3.00
C THR A 32 -3.26 -15.51 -2.67
N VAL A 33 -2.48 -14.48 -2.97
CA VAL A 33 -1.00 -14.57 -2.96
C VAL A 33 -0.32 -13.78 -1.85
N GLU A 34 -1.00 -12.80 -1.22
CA GLU A 34 -0.35 -11.86 -0.30
C GLU A 34 0.29 -12.55 0.92
N GLY A 35 -0.38 -13.55 1.49
CA GLY A 35 0.15 -14.26 2.65
C GLY A 35 1.46 -14.97 2.36
N ASP A 36 1.57 -15.62 1.21
CA ASP A 36 2.78 -16.34 0.81
C ASP A 36 3.89 -15.36 0.39
N LEU A 37 3.54 -14.28 -0.30
CA LEU A 37 4.51 -13.25 -0.68
C LEU A 37 5.09 -12.53 0.55
N LEU A 38 4.27 -12.19 1.54
CA LEU A 38 4.73 -11.57 2.79
C LEU A 38 5.66 -12.50 3.57
N ARG A 39 5.31 -13.78 3.70
CA ARG A 39 6.19 -14.77 4.35
C ARG A 39 7.50 -14.92 3.61
N ARG A 40 7.44 -15.07 2.29
CA ARG A 40 8.63 -15.21 1.46
C ARG A 40 9.54 -14.00 1.56
N TYR A 41 8.97 -12.81 1.55
CA TYR A 41 9.72 -11.56 1.73
C TYR A 41 10.43 -11.53 3.09
N HIS A 42 9.73 -11.87 4.17
CA HIS A 42 10.31 -11.92 5.51
C HIS A 42 11.45 -12.95 5.61
N GLU A 43 11.29 -14.14 5.03
CA GLU A 43 12.33 -15.16 4.96
C GLU A 43 13.60 -14.64 4.27
N LEU A 44 13.44 -13.90 3.17
CA LEU A 44 14.56 -13.29 2.44
C LEU A 44 15.27 -12.20 3.25
N LEU A 45 14.54 -11.41 4.04
CA LEU A 45 15.13 -10.44 4.97
C LEU A 45 16.00 -11.16 6.01
N LEU A 46 15.50 -12.23 6.62
CA LEU A 46 16.26 -13.02 7.59
C LEU A 46 17.50 -13.69 6.96
N ALA A 47 17.37 -14.22 5.75
CA ALA A 47 18.46 -14.79 4.97
C ALA A 47 19.53 -13.74 4.62
N SER A 48 19.12 -12.47 4.46
CA SER A 48 20.00 -11.33 4.23
C SER A 48 20.57 -10.73 5.50
N SER A 49 20.53 -11.47 6.61
CA SER A 49 21.08 -11.08 7.90
C SER A 49 20.37 -9.94 8.63
N VAL A 50 19.16 -9.60 8.25
CA VAL A 50 18.31 -8.70 9.03
C VAL A 50 17.97 -9.39 10.37
N ARG A 51 18.14 -8.68 11.48
CA ARG A 51 17.89 -9.18 12.83
C ARG A 51 16.92 -8.26 13.57
N GLY A 52 16.15 -8.85 14.49
CA GLY A 52 15.24 -8.07 15.34
C GLY A 52 14.01 -7.54 14.60
N TYR A 53 13.64 -8.14 13.47
CA TYR A 53 12.47 -7.79 12.69
C TYR A 53 11.65 -9.06 12.43
N ASP A 54 10.64 -9.29 13.25
CA ASP A 54 9.80 -10.48 13.15
C ASP A 54 8.64 -10.29 12.15
N PHE A 55 7.94 -11.38 11.86
CA PHE A 55 6.84 -11.35 10.89
C PHE A 55 5.66 -10.49 11.36
N SER A 56 5.40 -10.45 12.67
CA SER A 56 4.36 -9.59 13.25
C SER A 56 4.67 -8.12 13.00
N GLN A 57 5.93 -7.74 13.16
CA GLN A 57 6.40 -6.38 12.90
C GLN A 57 6.26 -5.98 11.42
N LEU A 58 6.57 -6.91 10.50
CA LEU A 58 6.31 -6.70 9.07
C LEU A 58 4.82 -6.44 8.80
N MET A 59 3.93 -7.21 9.43
CA MET A 59 2.48 -7.04 9.29
C MET A 59 1.99 -5.69 9.83
N GLU A 60 2.48 -5.28 10.99
CA GLU A 60 2.19 -3.97 11.58
C GLU A 60 2.68 -2.83 10.68
N ASP A 61 3.89 -2.94 10.16
CA ASP A 61 4.44 -1.96 9.21
C ASP A 61 3.58 -1.86 7.95
N CYS A 62 3.13 -2.99 7.39
CA CYS A 62 2.22 -2.99 6.25
C CYS A 62 0.89 -2.29 6.56
N GLN A 63 0.32 -2.51 7.74
CA GLN A 63 -0.89 -1.80 8.17
C GLN A 63 -0.67 -0.28 8.29
N LEU A 64 0.45 0.14 8.85
CA LEU A 64 0.82 1.56 8.96
C LEU A 64 1.00 2.19 7.57
N VAL A 65 1.62 1.48 6.63
CA VAL A 65 1.74 1.95 5.24
C VAL A 65 0.38 2.07 4.57
N LEU A 66 -0.54 1.14 4.79
CA LEU A 66 -1.91 1.23 4.30
C LEU A 66 -2.63 2.47 4.84
N LEU A 67 -2.47 2.75 6.13
CA LEU A 67 -3.04 3.96 6.73
C LEU A 67 -2.45 5.24 6.12
N TRP A 68 -1.12 5.25 5.90
CA TRP A 68 -0.46 6.35 5.21
C TRP A 68 -0.96 6.53 3.77
N LEU A 69 -1.14 5.43 3.02
CA LEU A 69 -1.69 5.45 1.67
C LEU A 69 -3.12 6.00 1.63
N LEU A 70 -3.93 5.67 2.62
CA LEU A 70 -5.27 6.25 2.76
C LEU A 70 -5.19 7.76 2.96
N GLY A 71 -4.33 8.24 3.86
CA GLY A 71 -4.11 9.67 4.09
C GLY A 71 -3.63 10.39 2.84
N ALA A 72 -2.66 9.80 2.14
CA ALA A 72 -2.14 10.35 0.88
C ALA A 72 -3.24 10.43 -0.20
N LYS A 73 -4.10 9.40 -0.29
CA LYS A 73 -5.24 9.38 -1.22
C LYS A 73 -6.26 10.49 -0.89
N VAL A 74 -6.58 10.68 0.38
CA VAL A 74 -7.52 11.74 0.83
C VAL A 74 -6.96 13.12 0.48
N VAL A 75 -5.69 13.37 0.76
CA VAL A 75 -5.03 14.65 0.41
C VAL A 75 -5.01 14.86 -1.10
N TRP A 76 -4.66 13.82 -1.85
CA TRP A 76 -4.63 13.91 -3.32
C TRP A 76 -6.03 14.22 -3.89
N LEU A 77 -7.07 13.51 -3.47
CA LEU A 77 -8.45 13.77 -3.90
C LEU A 77 -8.92 15.17 -3.51
N GLY A 78 -8.58 15.64 -2.31
CA GLY A 78 -8.94 16.99 -1.84
C GLY A 78 -8.20 18.12 -2.55
N SER A 79 -7.09 17.82 -3.24
CA SER A 79 -6.30 18.81 -4.01
C SER A 79 -6.71 18.90 -5.49
N ILE A 80 -7.59 18.03 -5.96
CA ILE A 80 -8.01 17.97 -7.36
C ILE A 80 -9.06 19.05 -7.63
N ASP A 81 -8.83 19.85 -8.65
CA ASP A 81 -9.84 20.73 -9.21
C ASP A 81 -10.71 19.96 -10.22
N MET A 82 -11.85 19.48 -9.72
CA MET A 82 -12.77 18.62 -10.49
C MET A 82 -13.37 19.33 -11.73
N GLU A 83 -13.40 20.66 -11.74
CA GLU A 83 -14.02 21.41 -12.87
C GLU A 83 -13.09 21.47 -14.11
N HIS A 84 -11.79 21.29 -13.91
CA HIS A 84 -10.78 21.43 -14.95
C HIS A 84 -10.11 20.12 -15.38
N LEU A 85 -10.64 18.96 -14.93
CA LEU A 85 -10.06 17.65 -15.27
C LEU A 85 -10.31 17.30 -16.75
N SER A 86 -9.27 16.82 -17.42
CA SER A 86 -9.42 16.10 -18.68
C SER A 86 -10.15 14.76 -18.48
N GLY A 87 -10.73 14.21 -19.55
CA GLY A 87 -11.43 12.94 -19.48
C GLY A 87 -10.55 11.78 -18.97
N ARG A 88 -9.23 11.82 -19.23
CA ARG A 88 -8.28 10.84 -18.71
C ARG A 88 -8.08 10.98 -17.20
N GLU A 89 -7.99 12.19 -16.71
CA GLU A 89 -7.84 12.47 -15.28
C GLU A 89 -9.11 12.11 -14.51
N GLN A 90 -10.29 12.41 -15.06
CA GLN A 90 -11.56 11.96 -14.48
C GLN A 90 -11.61 10.43 -14.34
N ALA A 91 -11.23 9.69 -15.39
CA ALA A 91 -11.18 8.23 -15.34
C ALA A 91 -10.21 7.70 -14.27
N LEU A 92 -9.07 8.36 -14.05
CA LEU A 92 -8.13 8.01 -12.98
C LEU A 92 -8.72 8.24 -11.59
N VAL A 93 -9.43 9.36 -11.40
CA VAL A 93 -10.13 9.65 -10.12
C VAL A 93 -11.21 8.61 -9.86
N GLU A 94 -12.06 8.31 -10.84
CA GLU A 94 -13.10 7.29 -10.73
C GLU A 94 -12.53 5.91 -10.40
N ALA A 95 -11.47 5.49 -11.10
CA ALA A 95 -10.77 4.23 -10.83
C ALA A 95 -10.19 4.18 -9.41
N SER A 96 -9.77 5.31 -8.85
CA SER A 96 -9.23 5.40 -7.49
C SER A 96 -10.29 5.30 -6.39
N LEU A 97 -11.57 5.46 -6.72
CA LEU A 97 -12.70 5.43 -5.78
C LEU A 97 -13.49 4.13 -5.80
N THR A 98 -13.01 3.11 -6.49
CA THR A 98 -13.65 1.79 -6.52
C THR A 98 -13.53 1.06 -5.20
N GLU A 99 -14.43 0.11 -4.92
CA GLU A 99 -14.36 -0.76 -3.75
C GLU A 99 -13.02 -1.51 -3.68
N ASP A 100 -12.50 -1.96 -4.81
CA ASP A 100 -11.20 -2.65 -4.91
C ASP A 100 -10.05 -1.79 -4.37
N SER A 101 -10.11 -0.48 -4.60
CA SER A 101 -9.06 0.44 -4.12
C SER A 101 -9.02 0.61 -2.61
N PHE A 102 -10.08 0.20 -1.90
CA PHE A 102 -10.18 0.22 -0.43
C PHE A 102 -10.19 -1.17 0.20
N ALA A 103 -10.29 -2.23 -0.60
CA ALA A 103 -10.42 -3.59 -0.11
C ALA A 103 -9.28 -4.01 0.83
N ALA A 104 -8.04 -3.61 0.53
CA ALA A 104 -6.89 -3.91 1.38
C ALA A 104 -7.00 -3.27 2.77
N LEU A 105 -7.55 -2.07 2.88
CA LEU A 105 -7.77 -1.39 4.17
C LEU A 105 -8.73 -2.18 5.06
N LEU A 106 -9.78 -2.75 4.46
CA LEU A 106 -10.77 -3.55 5.16
C LEU A 106 -10.20 -4.92 5.54
N ASP A 107 -9.54 -5.60 4.60
CA ASP A 107 -8.95 -6.92 4.82
C ASP A 107 -7.90 -6.90 5.94
N HIS A 108 -7.10 -5.85 6.02
CA HIS A 108 -6.07 -5.65 7.04
C HIS A 108 -6.56 -4.89 8.29
N LYS A 109 -7.85 -4.62 8.39
CA LYS A 109 -8.48 -3.98 9.56
C LYS A 109 -7.80 -2.69 10.00
N VAL A 110 -7.36 -1.88 9.05
CA VAL A 110 -6.58 -0.65 9.31
C VAL A 110 -7.35 0.33 10.21
N GLY A 111 -8.68 0.30 10.18
CA GLY A 111 -9.52 1.11 11.07
C GLY A 111 -9.27 0.88 12.57
N THR A 112 -8.73 -0.28 12.95
CA THR A 112 -8.39 -0.57 14.37
C THR A 112 -7.18 0.23 14.86
N LEU A 113 -6.38 0.81 13.96
CA LEU A 113 -5.25 1.67 14.32
C LEU A 113 -5.67 3.12 14.62
N LEU A 114 -6.90 3.49 14.30
CA LEU A 114 -7.40 4.82 14.55
C LEU A 114 -7.92 4.92 15.99
N PRO A 115 -7.54 5.97 16.75
CA PRO A 115 -7.97 6.18 18.12
C PRO A 115 -9.39 6.79 18.18
N LEU A 116 -10.34 6.04 17.71
CA LEU A 116 -11.75 6.46 17.68
C LEU A 116 -12.49 6.02 18.95
#